data_935da9fd4aafe59f7bdcf999fdadfd4d
#
_entry.id   935da9fd4aafe59f7bdcf999fdadfd4d
#
_cell.length_a   1.000
_cell.length_b   1.000
_cell.length_c   1.000
_cell.angle_alpha   90.00
_cell.angle_beta   90.00
_cell.angle_gamma   90.00
#
_symmetry.space_group_name_H-M   'P 1'
#
loop_
_entity.id
_entity.type
_entity.pdbx_description
1 polymer ?
#
loop_
_entity_poly.entity_id
_entity_poly.type
_entity_poly.pdbx_seq_one_letter_code
_entity_poly.pdbx_strand_id
1 'polypeptide(L)'
;MTIYNRAYFKILKAFGIAGRNPVDAEIACMDKWLKDYGFSLEVISEACSRTMAAIHQPSFPYTDKILASWKKQGVKSLNDI
;
A
#
# COMPACT_ATOMS: atom_id res chain seq x y z
N MET A 1 -7.96 19.29 -14.28
CA MET A 1 -8.08 17.84 -14.42
C MET A 1 -7.14 17.16 -13.42
N THR A 2 -7.65 16.24 -12.64
CA THR A 2 -6.84 15.53 -11.66
C THR A 2 -6.14 14.36 -12.34
N ILE A 3 -4.82 14.29 -12.18
CA ILE A 3 -4.03 13.18 -12.70
C ILE A 3 -3.63 12.29 -11.53
N TYR A 4 -4.09 11.04 -11.55
CA TYR A 4 -3.72 10.08 -10.53
C TYR A 4 -2.46 9.33 -10.93
N ASN A 5 -1.60 9.07 -9.95
CA ASN A 5 -0.42 8.25 -10.15
C ASN A 5 -0.85 6.81 -10.43
N ARG A 6 -0.22 6.15 -11.40
CA ARG A 6 -0.48 4.74 -11.70
C ARG A 6 -0.26 3.83 -10.50
N ALA A 7 0.66 4.21 -9.63
CA ALA A 7 0.94 3.46 -8.41
C ALA A 7 -0.31 3.30 -7.55
N TYR A 8 -1.16 4.33 -7.49
CA TYR A 8 -2.39 4.27 -6.70
C TYR A 8 -3.30 3.14 -7.18
N PHE A 9 -3.47 3.02 -8.48
CA PHE A 9 -4.33 1.98 -9.05
C PHE A 9 -3.75 0.59 -8.85
N LYS A 10 -2.44 0.45 -8.90
CA LYS A 10 -1.77 -0.82 -8.64
C LYS A 10 -1.95 -1.25 -7.18
N ILE A 11 -1.87 -0.31 -6.26
CA ILE A 11 -2.09 -0.58 -4.84
C ILE A 11 -3.55 -0.97 -4.60
N LEU A 12 -4.50 -0.22 -5.18
CA LEU A 12 -5.92 -0.57 -5.08
C LEU A 12 -6.18 -1.97 -5.62
N LYS A 13 -5.56 -2.31 -6.75
CA LYS A 13 -5.71 -3.64 -7.35
C LYS A 13 -5.19 -4.74 -6.42
N ALA A 14 -4.11 -4.47 -5.69
CA ALA A 14 -3.57 -5.41 -4.71
C ALA A 14 -4.56 -5.68 -3.58
N PHE A 15 -5.45 -4.74 -3.29
CA PHE A 15 -6.56 -4.92 -2.36
C PHE A 15 -7.80 -5.52 -3.01
N GLY A 16 -7.75 -5.82 -4.31
CA GLY A 16 -8.91 -6.30 -5.04
C GLY A 16 -9.91 -5.21 -5.41
N ILE A 17 -9.49 -3.96 -5.36
CA ILE A 17 -10.34 -2.82 -5.69
C ILE A 17 -10.09 -2.42 -7.14
N ALA A 18 -11.15 -2.40 -7.93
CA ALA A 18 -11.07 -2.02 -9.34
C ALA A 18 -12.30 -1.18 -9.71
N GLY A 19 -12.20 -0.44 -10.80
CA GLY A 19 -13.32 0.29 -11.35
C GLY A 19 -13.67 1.59 -10.64
N ARG A 20 -12.81 2.10 -9.77
CA ARG A 20 -13.00 3.39 -9.12
C ARG A 20 -11.68 4.11 -8.91
N ASN A 21 -11.76 5.42 -8.75
CA ASN A 21 -10.60 6.23 -8.40
C ASN A 21 -10.34 6.19 -6.89
N PRO A 22 -9.09 6.40 -6.46
CA PRO A 22 -8.80 6.50 -5.02
C PRO A 22 -9.43 7.77 -4.43
N VAL A 23 -9.85 7.69 -3.18
CA VAL A 23 -10.31 8.86 -2.43
C VAL A 23 -9.14 9.55 -1.74
N ASP A 24 -9.34 10.79 -1.30
CA ASP A 24 -8.25 11.61 -0.74
C ASP A 24 -7.54 10.94 0.43
N ALA A 25 -8.29 10.31 1.33
CA ALA A 25 -7.69 9.61 2.47
C ALA A 25 -6.80 8.45 2.04
N GLU A 26 -7.20 7.74 0.99
CA GLU A 26 -6.42 6.64 0.43
C GLU A 26 -5.14 7.17 -0.23
N ILE A 27 -5.26 8.28 -0.96
CA ILE A 27 -4.09 8.91 -1.59
C ILE A 27 -3.08 9.33 -0.53
N ALA A 28 -3.54 9.93 0.56
CA ALA A 28 -2.66 10.35 1.65
C ALA A 28 -1.88 9.16 2.22
N CYS A 29 -2.54 8.02 2.45
CA CYS A 29 -1.88 6.81 2.92
C CYS A 29 -0.88 6.27 1.91
N MET A 30 -1.27 6.19 0.65
CA MET A 30 -0.42 5.67 -0.41
C MET A 30 0.81 6.55 -0.64
N ASP A 31 0.64 7.87 -0.59
CA ASP A 31 1.77 8.80 -0.69
C ASP A 31 2.73 8.64 0.48
N LYS A 32 2.21 8.44 1.68
CA LYS A 32 3.04 8.17 2.85
C LYS A 32 3.91 6.92 2.64
N TRP A 33 3.32 5.85 2.11
CA TRP A 33 4.04 4.60 1.87
C TRP A 33 5.10 4.75 0.79
N LEU A 34 4.77 5.47 -0.28
CA LEU A 34 5.66 5.64 -1.42
C LEU A 34 6.77 6.65 -1.17
N LYS A 35 6.44 7.76 -0.49
CA LYS A 35 7.36 8.90 -0.31
C LYS A 35 8.00 8.92 1.06
N ASP A 36 7.20 8.87 2.13
CA ASP A 36 7.72 8.97 3.49
C ASP A 36 8.46 7.70 3.91
N TYR A 37 7.87 6.54 3.64
CA TYR A 37 8.50 5.27 3.91
C TYR A 37 9.46 4.84 2.81
N GLY A 38 9.26 5.32 1.59
CA GLY A 38 10.12 5.02 0.46
C GLY A 38 10.02 3.60 -0.07
N PHE A 39 8.90 2.91 0.18
CA PHE A 39 8.73 1.54 -0.30
C PHE A 39 8.41 1.49 -1.79
N SER A 40 8.87 0.42 -2.44
CA SER A 40 8.50 0.12 -3.82
C SER A 40 7.07 -0.41 -3.88
N LEU A 41 6.48 -0.39 -5.08
CA LEU A 41 5.16 -0.98 -5.30
C LEU A 41 5.10 -2.45 -4.91
N GLU A 42 6.20 -3.19 -5.13
CA GLU A 42 6.24 -4.61 -4.82
C GLU A 42 6.09 -4.85 -3.32
N VAL A 43 6.79 -4.08 -2.50
CA VAL A 43 6.72 -4.20 -1.03
C VAL A 43 5.33 -3.79 -0.55
N ILE A 44 4.80 -2.69 -1.08
CA ILE A 44 3.46 -2.22 -0.71
C ILE A 44 2.40 -3.25 -1.11
N SER A 45 2.51 -3.82 -2.31
CA SER A 45 1.57 -4.85 -2.78
C SER A 45 1.62 -6.10 -1.90
N GLU A 46 2.80 -6.48 -1.44
CA GLU A 46 2.94 -7.61 -0.51
C GLU A 46 2.22 -7.33 0.80
N ALA A 47 2.36 -6.12 1.35
CA ALA A 47 1.64 -5.73 2.57
C ALA A 47 0.12 -5.77 2.35
N CYS A 48 -0.35 -5.32 1.20
CA CYS A 48 -1.78 -5.37 0.85
C CYS A 48 -2.27 -6.83 0.77
N SER A 49 -1.48 -7.71 0.15
CA SER A 49 -1.82 -9.13 0.06
C SER A 49 -1.91 -9.78 1.45
N ARG A 50 -1.00 -9.43 2.33
CA ARG A 50 -1.03 -9.93 3.71
C ARG A 50 -2.24 -9.44 4.48
N THR A 51 -2.64 -8.19 4.24
CA THR A 51 -3.88 -7.64 4.81
C THR A 51 -5.08 -8.45 4.36
N MET A 52 -5.20 -8.70 3.05
CA MET A 52 -6.32 -9.47 2.51
C MET A 52 -6.34 -10.90 3.04
N ALA A 53 -5.17 -11.52 3.19
CA ALA A 53 -5.07 -12.87 3.74
C ALA A 53 -5.46 -12.91 5.22
N ALA A 54 -5.15 -11.86 5.97
CA ALA A 54 -5.39 -11.83 7.41
C ALA A 54 -6.84 -11.49 7.77
N ILE A 55 -7.42 -10.48 7.11
CA ILE A 55 -8.74 -9.96 7.51
C ILE A 55 -9.78 -10.02 6.38
N HIS A 56 -9.41 -10.54 5.21
CA HIS A 56 -10.30 -10.79 4.05
C HIS A 56 -11.02 -9.54 3.54
N GLN A 57 -10.44 -8.36 3.77
CA GLN A 57 -10.98 -7.09 3.28
C GLN A 57 -9.88 -6.05 3.19
N PRO A 58 -10.04 -5.05 2.30
CA PRO A 58 -9.08 -3.95 2.23
C PRO A 58 -9.08 -3.15 3.54
N SER A 59 -7.89 -2.80 4.01
CA SER A 59 -7.76 -1.94 5.17
C SER A 59 -6.45 -1.16 5.08
N PHE A 60 -6.55 0.12 4.85
CA PHE A 60 -5.38 1.00 4.81
C PHE A 60 -4.70 1.11 6.18
N PRO A 61 -5.45 1.30 7.30
CA PRO A 61 -4.81 1.32 8.62
C PRO A 61 -4.08 0.03 8.97
N TYR A 62 -4.65 -1.12 8.63
CA TYR A 62 -4.00 -2.41 8.90
C TYR A 62 -2.71 -2.55 8.10
N THR A 63 -2.77 -2.22 6.81
CA THR A 63 -1.63 -2.28 5.92
C THR A 63 -0.55 -1.28 6.35
N ASP A 64 -0.96 -0.08 6.80
CA ASP A 64 -0.03 0.92 7.31
C ASP A 64 0.78 0.38 8.50
N LYS A 65 0.14 -0.35 9.40
CA LYS A 65 0.84 -0.96 10.53
C LYS A 65 1.90 -1.96 10.08
N ILE A 66 1.59 -2.77 9.06
CA ILE A 66 2.56 -3.71 8.49
C ILE A 66 3.75 -2.94 7.92
N LEU A 67 3.47 -1.93 7.10
CA LEU A 67 4.52 -1.14 6.45
C LEU A 67 5.35 -0.35 7.45
N ALA A 68 4.71 0.23 8.46
CA ALA A 68 5.42 0.94 9.52
C ALA A 68 6.36 0.00 10.29
N SER A 69 5.91 -1.21 10.57
CA SER A 69 6.74 -2.22 11.22
C SER A 69 7.94 -2.60 10.36
N TRP A 70 7.71 -2.81 9.06
CA TRP A 70 8.80 -3.13 8.14
C TRP A 70 9.80 -1.97 8.02
N LYS A 71 9.31 -0.75 8.00
CA LYS A 71 10.18 0.45 7.98
C LYS A 71 11.09 0.46 9.20
N LYS A 72 10.53 0.15 10.36
CA LYS A 72 11.26 0.11 11.63
C LYS A 72 12.31 -0.99 11.62
N GLN A 73 12.02 -2.12 10.97
CA GLN A 73 12.93 -3.26 10.85
C GLN A 73 13.99 -3.09 9.77
N GLY A 74 13.91 -2.01 8.98
CA GLY A 74 14.88 -1.77 7.91
C GLY A 74 14.60 -2.53 6.62
N VAL A 75 13.36 -2.99 6.41
CA VAL A 75 12.98 -3.67 5.17
C VAL A 75 13.06 -2.68 4.01
N LYS A 76 13.72 -3.08 2.92
CA LYS A 76 13.87 -2.25 1.72
C LYS A 76 13.32 -2.92 0.47
N SER A 77 13.26 -4.25 0.45
CA SER A 77 12.79 -5.00 -0.71
C SER A 77 12.12 -6.29 -0.24
N LEU A 78 11.50 -7.02 -1.17
CA LEU A 78 10.86 -8.30 -0.87
C LEU A 78 11.83 -9.31 -0.28
N ASN A 79 13.11 -9.20 -0.62
CA ASN A 79 14.13 -10.11 -0.10
C ASN A 79 14.35 -9.95 1.42
N ASP A 80 13.95 -8.83 1.98
CA ASP A 80 14.11 -8.53 3.40
C ASP A 80 12.93 -9.01 4.24
N ILE A 81 11.90 -9.52 3.58
CA ILE A 81 10.68 -9.97 4.27
C ILE A 81 10.73 -11.46 4.55
#